data_ba3f159f56fa9039fa3a39a9c990d89d
#
_entry.id   ba3f159f56fa9039fa3a39a9c990d89d
#
_cell.length_a   1.000
_cell.length_b   1.000
_cell.length_c   1.000
_cell.angle_alpha   90.00
_cell.angle_beta   90.00
_cell.angle_gamma   90.00
#
_symmetry.space_group_name_H-M   'P 1'
#
loop_
_entity.id
_entity.type
_entity.pdbx_description
1 polymer ?
#
loop_
_entity_poly.entity_id
_entity_poly.type
_entity_poly.pdbx_seq_one_letter_code
_entity_poly.pdbx_strand_id
1 'polypeptide(L)'
;MSRDNNNDDKNKIRRKKVSSSSNNDVNNSASKNNYKKVSSKPKKQRKRSKFKIFGMVILFMLVTGVAVGSALVFSSLRDTEVITKALLDEKTNSKTILKYSDGSTLAEAETGNKKIPLKKLNNETVKNALVSIEDSRFYEHNGVDLKGLARSAVKTILGQKQGGSTIPMQVSKLLLTSQDKTMSRKIKDIYYAYEMSKVVDKDDVLLTYLNNMYVGNSFYGIEAAAQGCFNKSAEKLTLPEAAMLVGATNNPYKYTPFNKAKLDGTEQRSDLENKLIFINHTENDGYDDPTRSEERRVGKEC
;
A
#
# COMPACT_ATOMS: atom_id res chain seq x y z
N MET A 1 -19.56 52.56 15.15
CA MET A 1 -18.60 53.00 16.16
C MET A 1 -17.25 52.54 15.64
N SER A 2 -16.61 53.38 14.95
CA SER A 2 -15.70 54.48 15.37
C SER A 2 -14.36 53.91 15.74
N ARG A 3 -13.46 54.14 14.88
CA ARG A 3 -12.35 55.14 14.79
C ARG A 3 -11.04 54.51 15.23
N ASP A 4 -9.93 54.77 14.78
CA ASP A 4 -9.23 55.74 13.91
C ASP A 4 -7.74 55.36 14.01
N ASN A 5 -7.04 55.43 12.87
CA ASN A 5 -5.99 56.41 12.53
C ASN A 5 -4.72 56.45 13.40
N ASN A 6 -3.56 56.41 12.86
CA ASN A 6 -2.71 57.40 12.19
C ASN A 6 -1.28 56.87 12.17
N ASN A 7 -0.62 56.92 11.06
CA ASN A 7 0.18 58.03 10.51
C ASN A 7 1.49 58.33 11.24
N ASP A 8 2.45 58.41 10.47
CA ASP A 8 3.52 59.41 10.19
C ASP A 8 4.93 58.86 10.38
N ASP A 9 5.88 59.11 9.63
CA ASP A 9 6.27 60.05 8.59
C ASP A 9 7.84 60.09 8.61
N LYS A 10 8.41 60.13 7.42
CA LYS A 10 9.61 60.86 7.04
C LYS A 10 10.87 60.86 7.92
N ASN A 11 11.98 60.50 7.33
CA ASN A 11 13.05 61.52 7.12
C ASN A 11 14.10 61.16 6.07
N LYS A 12 14.08 61.98 5.08
CA LYS A 12 15.02 62.14 3.99
C LYS A 12 16.07 63.18 4.42
N ILE A 13 17.33 62.85 4.47
CA ILE A 13 18.40 63.86 4.56
C ILE A 13 19.36 63.73 3.40
N ARG A 14 19.23 64.69 2.50
CA ARG A 14 20.19 65.09 1.47
C ARG A 14 21.28 65.91 2.13
N ARG A 15 22.56 65.68 1.84
CA ARG A 15 23.61 66.70 1.99
C ARG A 15 24.44 66.87 0.73
N LYS A 16 24.57 68.13 0.40
CA LYS A 16 25.12 68.77 -0.77
C LYS A 16 26.66 68.69 -0.84
N LYS A 17 27.13 68.81 -2.08
CA LYS A 17 28.47 69.20 -2.52
C LYS A 17 28.94 70.50 -1.84
N VAL A 18 30.22 70.53 -1.58
CA VAL A 18 30.99 71.78 -1.57
C VAL A 18 32.29 71.56 -2.37
N SER A 19 32.43 72.41 -3.36
CA SER A 19 33.62 72.63 -4.16
C SER A 19 34.49 73.71 -3.51
N SER A 20 35.78 73.58 -3.52
CA SER A 20 36.65 74.75 -3.55
C SER A 20 37.97 74.41 -4.26
N SER A 21 38.28 75.25 -5.21
CA SER A 21 39.48 75.36 -5.99
C SER A 21 40.56 76.03 -5.19
N SER A 22 41.81 75.71 -5.45
CA SER A 22 42.88 76.74 -5.55
C SER A 22 44.12 76.14 -6.22
N ASN A 23 44.61 76.92 -7.19
CA ASN A 23 45.86 76.80 -7.96
C ASN A 23 47.07 76.84 -7.07
N ASN A 24 48.17 76.23 -7.52
CA ASN A 24 49.43 76.93 -7.76
C ASN A 24 50.41 76.04 -8.54
N ASP A 25 50.90 76.61 -9.62
CA ASP A 25 51.99 76.17 -10.45
C ASP A 25 53.36 76.24 -9.70
N VAL A 26 54.25 75.30 -9.97
CA VAL A 26 55.64 75.51 -10.12
C VAL A 26 56.30 74.37 -10.92
N ASN A 27 56.95 74.76 -11.99
CA ASN A 27 57.85 73.97 -12.85
C ASN A 27 59.00 73.29 -12.09
N ASN A 28 59.39 72.09 -12.49
CA ASN A 28 60.77 71.84 -12.93
C ASN A 28 60.98 70.48 -13.61
N SER A 29 61.68 70.55 -14.61
CA SER A 29 62.43 69.69 -15.54
C SER A 29 62.81 68.23 -15.15
N ALA A 30 62.59 67.37 -16.14
CA ALA A 30 63.47 66.31 -16.61
C ALA A 30 63.91 65.14 -15.69
N SER A 31 63.40 64.01 -16.00
CA SER A 31 64.20 62.80 -16.33
C SER A 31 63.34 61.69 -16.94
N LYS A 32 63.65 61.32 -18.20
CA LYS A 32 63.09 60.18 -18.88
C LYS A 32 63.62 58.90 -18.25
N ASN A 33 62.86 58.21 -17.46
CA ASN A 33 63.05 56.78 -17.15
C ASN A 33 61.93 55.95 -17.72
N ASN A 34 62.33 55.24 -18.79
CA ASN A 34 61.46 54.26 -19.48
C ASN A 34 61.25 53.01 -18.59
N TYR A 35 60.23 53.01 -17.76
CA TYR A 35 59.83 51.79 -17.14
C TYR A 35 58.73 51.13 -18.01
N LYS A 36 59.14 49.98 -18.67
CA LYS A 36 58.19 49.07 -19.29
C LYS A 36 57.18 48.64 -18.24
N LYS A 37 55.92 49.16 -18.31
CA LYS A 37 54.82 48.67 -17.58
C LYS A 37 54.57 47.23 -18.02
N VAL A 38 55.02 46.26 -17.20
CA VAL A 38 54.58 44.85 -17.30
C VAL A 38 53.13 44.80 -16.93
N SER A 39 52.25 44.76 -17.92
CA SER A 39 50.85 44.53 -17.79
C SER A 39 50.66 43.08 -17.35
N SER A 40 50.60 42.83 -16.05
CA SER A 40 50.12 41.59 -15.52
C SER A 40 48.59 41.50 -15.74
N LYS A 41 48.18 40.80 -16.79
CA LYS A 41 46.78 40.48 -17.02
C LYS A 41 46.25 39.77 -15.77
N PRO A 42 45.17 40.23 -15.13
CA PRO A 42 44.59 39.55 -13.98
C PRO A 42 44.20 38.14 -14.40
N LYS A 43 44.75 37.12 -13.73
CA LYS A 43 44.30 35.73 -13.86
C LYS A 43 42.83 35.69 -13.58
N LYS A 44 42.00 35.53 -14.62
CA LYS A 44 40.56 35.31 -14.52
C LYS A 44 40.34 34.09 -13.63
N GLN A 45 40.04 34.29 -12.35
CA GLN A 45 39.60 33.22 -11.48
C GLN A 45 38.33 32.60 -12.12
N ARG A 46 38.51 31.38 -12.64
CA ARG A 46 37.37 30.57 -13.11
C ARG A 46 36.42 30.41 -11.94
N LYS A 47 35.36 31.22 -11.86
CA LYS A 47 34.23 30.96 -10.98
C LYS A 47 33.75 29.57 -11.31
N ARG A 48 34.09 28.58 -10.48
CA ARG A 48 33.56 27.23 -10.60
C ARG A 48 32.03 27.39 -10.57
N SER A 49 31.40 27.08 -11.69
CA SER A 49 29.99 27.30 -11.88
C SER A 49 29.23 26.62 -10.71
N LYS A 50 28.46 27.38 -9.93
CA LYS A 50 27.65 26.88 -8.84
C LYS A 50 26.73 25.73 -9.31
N PHE A 51 26.37 25.74 -10.61
CA PHE A 51 25.64 24.65 -11.29
C PHE A 51 26.42 23.32 -11.33
N LYS A 52 27.77 23.34 -11.48
CA LYS A 52 28.54 22.07 -11.45
C LYS A 52 28.54 21.45 -10.04
N ILE A 53 28.65 22.29 -9.01
CA ILE A 53 28.60 21.83 -7.61
C ILE A 53 27.21 21.30 -7.31
N PHE A 54 26.14 22.01 -7.70
CA PHE A 54 24.76 21.58 -7.54
C PHE A 54 24.46 20.24 -8.25
N GLY A 55 24.90 20.11 -9.52
CA GLY A 55 24.79 18.83 -10.25
C GLY A 55 25.54 17.67 -9.58
N MET A 56 26.73 17.95 -9.01
CA MET A 56 27.49 16.93 -8.29
C MET A 56 26.83 16.51 -6.98
N VAL A 57 26.19 17.43 -6.27
CA VAL A 57 25.40 17.12 -5.05
C VAL A 57 24.18 16.27 -5.40
N ILE A 58 23.45 16.61 -6.46
CA ILE A 58 22.31 15.79 -6.92
C ILE A 58 22.78 14.38 -7.32
N LEU A 59 23.86 14.28 -8.09
CA LEU A 59 24.41 12.98 -8.48
C LEU A 59 24.83 12.16 -7.26
N PHE A 60 25.48 12.78 -6.28
CA PHE A 60 25.86 12.12 -5.03
C PHE A 60 24.63 11.62 -4.27
N MET A 61 23.56 12.45 -4.14
CA MET A 61 22.31 12.02 -3.52
C MET A 61 21.64 10.85 -4.26
N LEU A 62 21.68 10.86 -5.60
CA LEU A 62 21.16 9.75 -6.40
C LEU A 62 21.96 8.47 -6.18
N VAL A 63 23.27 8.53 -6.23
CA VAL A 63 24.15 7.36 -6.02
C VAL A 63 23.98 6.78 -4.62
N THR A 64 23.96 7.64 -3.60
CA THR A 64 23.73 7.20 -2.22
C THR A 64 22.32 6.63 -2.04
N GLY A 65 21.30 7.24 -2.64
CA GLY A 65 19.94 6.72 -2.63
C GLY A 65 19.82 5.33 -3.26
N VAL A 66 20.47 5.12 -4.41
CA VAL A 66 20.53 3.80 -5.08
C VAL A 66 21.27 2.79 -4.22
N ALA A 67 22.40 3.15 -3.62
CA ALA A 67 23.19 2.24 -2.77
C ALA A 67 22.39 1.79 -1.53
N VAL A 68 21.74 2.74 -0.83
CA VAL A 68 20.89 2.44 0.34
C VAL A 68 19.70 1.60 -0.09
N GLY A 69 19.03 1.95 -1.20
CA GLY A 69 17.91 1.18 -1.75
C GLY A 69 18.29 -0.25 -2.07
N SER A 70 19.43 -0.46 -2.74
CA SER A 70 19.95 -1.80 -3.06
C SER A 70 20.29 -2.62 -1.81
N ALA A 71 20.87 -2.00 -0.80
CA ALA A 71 21.18 -2.66 0.47
C ALA A 71 19.89 -3.11 1.20
N LEU A 72 18.85 -2.26 1.20
CA LEU A 72 17.54 -2.60 1.77
C LEU A 72 16.88 -3.76 1.03
N VAL A 73 16.91 -3.76 -0.32
CA VAL A 73 16.38 -4.85 -1.13
C VAL A 73 17.15 -6.15 -0.83
N PHE A 74 18.47 -6.12 -0.87
CA PHE A 74 19.31 -7.29 -0.59
C PHE A 74 19.06 -7.85 0.81
N SER A 75 19.04 -6.99 1.84
CA SER A 75 18.73 -7.39 3.21
C SER A 75 17.32 -7.99 3.34
N SER A 76 16.35 -7.44 2.62
CA SER A 76 14.96 -7.93 2.67
C SER A 76 14.80 -9.30 2.00
N LEU A 77 15.58 -9.60 0.97
CA LEU A 77 15.46 -10.84 0.19
C LEU A 77 16.39 -11.97 0.66
N ARG A 78 17.19 -11.73 1.70
CA ARG A 78 18.18 -12.71 2.16
C ARG A 78 17.58 -14.05 2.59
N ASP A 79 16.39 -14.04 3.19
CA ASP A 79 15.73 -15.20 3.78
C ASP A 79 14.45 -15.56 3.01
N THR A 80 14.48 -15.49 1.67
CA THR A 80 13.32 -15.84 0.85
C THR A 80 13.37 -17.31 0.44
N GLU A 81 12.19 -17.94 0.48
CA GLU A 81 11.99 -19.33 0.04
C GLU A 81 11.82 -19.40 -1.50
N VAL A 82 12.14 -20.53 -2.09
CA VAL A 82 11.90 -20.77 -3.52
C VAL A 82 10.42 -21.06 -3.73
N ILE A 83 9.78 -20.30 -4.61
CA ILE A 83 8.35 -20.47 -4.90
C ILE A 83 8.14 -21.67 -5.82
N THR A 84 7.23 -22.54 -5.38
CA THR A 84 6.69 -23.65 -6.17
C THR A 84 5.20 -23.78 -5.90
N LYS A 85 4.46 -24.41 -6.83
CA LYS A 85 3.04 -24.73 -6.58
C LYS A 85 2.89 -25.60 -5.33
N ALA A 86 3.77 -26.59 -5.15
CA ALA A 86 3.75 -27.47 -3.99
C ALA A 86 3.90 -26.71 -2.66
N LEU A 87 4.75 -25.67 -2.61
CA LEU A 87 4.88 -24.82 -1.43
C LEU A 87 3.56 -24.06 -1.13
N LEU A 88 2.91 -23.52 -2.16
CA LEU A 88 1.64 -22.82 -1.98
C LEU A 88 0.52 -23.76 -1.50
N ASP A 89 0.48 -24.96 -2.03
CA ASP A 89 -0.46 -26.00 -1.63
C ASP A 89 -0.19 -26.45 -0.19
N GLU A 90 1.07 -26.65 0.19
CA GLU A 90 1.46 -26.97 1.57
C GLU A 90 1.05 -25.88 2.54
N LYS A 91 1.39 -24.63 2.24
CA LYS A 91 1.01 -23.48 3.11
C LYS A 91 -0.50 -23.29 3.18
N THR A 92 -1.22 -23.55 2.09
CA THR A 92 -2.70 -23.48 2.05
C THR A 92 -3.33 -24.56 2.93
N ASN A 93 -2.78 -25.74 2.95
CA ASN A 93 -3.32 -26.90 3.68
C ASN A 93 -2.68 -27.09 5.07
N SER A 94 -1.77 -26.18 5.48
CA SER A 94 -1.11 -26.29 6.77
C SER A 94 -2.11 -26.21 7.92
N LYS A 95 -1.98 -27.16 8.86
CA LYS A 95 -2.73 -27.21 10.10
C LYS A 95 -1.82 -26.79 11.26
N THR A 96 -2.40 -26.21 12.29
CA THR A 96 -1.66 -25.97 13.54
C THR A 96 -1.53 -27.27 14.29
N ILE A 97 -0.32 -27.78 14.45
CA ILE A 97 -0.03 -28.98 15.20
C ILE A 97 0.60 -28.58 16.53
N LEU A 98 -0.04 -28.93 17.62
CA LEU A 98 0.54 -28.81 18.96
C LEU A 98 1.40 -30.05 19.20
N LYS A 99 2.66 -29.83 19.62
CA LYS A 99 3.61 -30.90 19.89
C LYS A 99 4.04 -30.88 21.35
N TYR A 100 4.30 -32.05 21.90
CA TYR A 100 5.04 -32.21 23.16
C TYR A 100 6.50 -31.78 22.98
N SER A 101 7.20 -31.59 24.08
CA SER A 101 8.64 -31.27 24.09
C SER A 101 9.53 -32.33 23.47
N ASP A 102 9.06 -33.57 23.41
CA ASP A 102 9.72 -34.70 22.74
C ASP A 102 9.47 -34.77 21.23
N GLY A 103 8.69 -33.82 20.69
CA GLY A 103 8.35 -33.72 19.26
C GLY A 103 7.13 -34.54 18.83
N SER A 104 6.54 -35.36 19.73
CA SER A 104 5.30 -36.10 19.46
C SER A 104 4.10 -35.14 19.32
N THR A 105 3.11 -35.54 18.54
CA THR A 105 1.91 -34.71 18.32
C THR A 105 0.97 -34.82 19.51
N LEU A 106 0.72 -33.69 20.19
CA LEU A 106 -0.28 -33.58 21.27
C LEU A 106 -1.68 -33.51 20.69
N ALA A 107 -1.89 -32.62 19.74
CA ALA A 107 -3.17 -32.40 19.06
C ALA A 107 -2.97 -31.68 17.72
N GLU A 108 -3.86 -31.94 16.76
CA GLU A 108 -4.08 -31.01 15.65
C GLU A 108 -5.11 -29.98 16.15
N ALA A 109 -4.67 -28.73 16.29
CA ALA A 109 -5.61 -27.70 16.67
C ALA A 109 -6.54 -27.44 15.48
N GLU A 110 -7.77 -27.84 15.60
CA GLU A 110 -8.85 -27.23 14.86
C GLU A 110 -8.97 -25.79 15.43
N THR A 111 -8.22 -24.88 14.83
CA THR A 111 -8.50 -23.46 15.07
C THR A 111 -9.97 -23.29 14.72
N GLY A 112 -10.76 -22.58 15.52
CA GLY A 112 -12.19 -22.34 15.23
C GLY A 112 -12.45 -21.65 13.88
N ASN A 113 -11.45 -21.67 13.01
CA ASN A 113 -11.44 -21.17 11.65
C ASN A 113 -12.00 -22.24 10.71
N LYS A 114 -13.13 -21.95 10.12
CA LYS A 114 -13.72 -22.79 9.09
C LYS A 114 -12.95 -22.57 7.78
N LYS A 115 -12.22 -23.59 7.30
CA LYS A 115 -11.48 -23.58 6.04
C LYS A 115 -11.72 -24.87 5.29
N ILE A 116 -12.14 -24.74 4.04
CA ILE A 116 -12.38 -25.85 3.12
C ILE A 116 -11.63 -25.56 1.82
N PRO A 117 -10.35 -25.99 1.69
CA PRO A 117 -9.59 -25.72 0.50
C PRO A 117 -10.11 -26.49 -0.72
N LEU A 118 -10.35 -25.78 -1.81
CA LEU A 118 -10.69 -26.35 -3.10
C LEU A 118 -9.43 -26.74 -3.85
N LYS A 119 -9.47 -27.87 -4.55
CA LYS A 119 -8.41 -28.28 -5.51
C LYS A 119 -8.60 -27.62 -6.87
N LYS A 120 -9.79 -27.24 -7.21
CA LYS A 120 -10.18 -26.58 -8.47
C LYS A 120 -11.44 -25.76 -8.26
N LEU A 121 -11.56 -24.66 -8.99
CA LEU A 121 -12.76 -23.85 -9.06
C LEU A 121 -13.02 -23.48 -10.52
N ASN A 122 -14.16 -23.90 -11.07
CA ASN A 122 -14.56 -23.60 -12.44
C ASN A 122 -15.57 -22.44 -12.54
N ASN A 123 -16.01 -21.90 -11.41
CA ASN A 123 -16.93 -20.78 -11.39
C ASN A 123 -16.25 -19.48 -11.82
N GLU A 124 -16.36 -19.15 -13.11
CA GLU A 124 -15.78 -17.92 -13.67
C GLU A 124 -16.39 -16.65 -13.05
N THR A 125 -17.61 -16.72 -12.55
CA THR A 125 -18.25 -15.57 -11.85
C THR A 125 -17.47 -15.18 -10.60
N VAL A 126 -17.03 -16.16 -9.81
CA VAL A 126 -16.23 -15.93 -8.59
C VAL A 126 -14.86 -15.38 -8.96
N LYS A 127 -14.19 -15.97 -9.96
CA LYS A 127 -12.88 -15.51 -10.43
C LYS A 127 -12.95 -14.07 -10.95
N ASN A 128 -13.95 -13.76 -11.79
CA ASN A 128 -14.13 -12.44 -12.35
C ASN A 128 -14.51 -11.39 -11.29
N ALA A 129 -15.31 -11.74 -10.29
CA ALA A 129 -15.59 -10.87 -9.15
C ALA A 129 -14.31 -10.52 -8.39
N LEU A 130 -13.46 -11.51 -8.10
CA LEU A 130 -12.17 -11.29 -7.46
C LEU A 130 -11.26 -10.37 -8.27
N VAL A 131 -11.06 -10.67 -9.55
CA VAL A 131 -10.20 -9.89 -10.44
C VAL A 131 -10.71 -8.45 -10.55
N SER A 132 -12.00 -8.25 -10.67
CA SER A 132 -12.62 -6.92 -10.82
C SER A 132 -12.40 -6.04 -9.59
N ILE A 133 -12.45 -6.61 -8.39
CA ILE A 133 -12.35 -5.88 -7.13
C ILE A 133 -10.88 -5.66 -6.73
N GLU A 134 -10.06 -6.70 -6.79
CA GLU A 134 -8.72 -6.69 -6.21
C GLU A 134 -7.63 -6.31 -7.22
N ASP A 135 -7.78 -6.73 -8.48
CA ASP A 135 -6.72 -6.59 -9.49
C ASP A 135 -7.26 -6.62 -10.91
N SER A 136 -7.93 -5.57 -11.34
CA SER A 136 -8.64 -5.50 -12.64
C SER A 136 -7.73 -5.74 -13.86
N ARG A 137 -6.40 -5.69 -13.70
CA ARG A 137 -5.41 -5.98 -14.74
C ARG A 137 -4.63 -7.26 -14.50
N PHE A 138 -5.16 -8.16 -13.69
CA PHE A 138 -4.51 -9.40 -13.28
C PHE A 138 -3.94 -10.20 -14.46
N TYR A 139 -4.67 -10.27 -15.55
CA TYR A 139 -4.24 -11.02 -16.74
C TYR A 139 -3.22 -10.28 -17.62
N GLU A 140 -3.02 -8.96 -17.40
CA GLU A 140 -2.13 -8.12 -18.19
C GLU A 140 -0.69 -8.02 -17.67
N HIS A 141 -0.47 -8.35 -16.40
CA HIS A 141 0.84 -8.22 -15.77
C HIS A 141 1.44 -9.56 -15.30
N ASN A 142 2.76 -9.58 -15.11
CA ASN A 142 3.50 -10.74 -14.61
C ASN A 142 3.76 -10.62 -13.11
N GLY A 143 2.72 -10.87 -12.31
CA GLY A 143 2.77 -10.83 -10.85
C GLY A 143 2.69 -9.43 -10.24
N VAL A 144 3.25 -8.42 -10.88
CA VAL A 144 3.33 -7.05 -10.36
C VAL A 144 2.81 -6.05 -11.38
N ASP A 145 1.82 -5.24 -11.01
CA ASP A 145 1.31 -4.15 -11.82
C ASP A 145 2.08 -2.84 -11.53
N LEU A 146 3.14 -2.58 -12.28
CA LEU A 146 3.95 -1.37 -12.12
C LEU A 146 3.16 -0.08 -12.34
N LYS A 147 2.19 -0.08 -13.29
CA LYS A 147 1.33 1.09 -13.55
C LYS A 147 0.40 1.35 -12.37
N GLY A 148 -0.17 0.30 -11.79
CA GLY A 148 -1.01 0.37 -10.58
C GLY A 148 -0.22 0.84 -9.35
N LEU A 149 0.97 0.30 -9.14
CA LEU A 149 1.86 0.71 -8.06
C LEU A 149 2.25 2.19 -8.17
N ALA A 150 2.66 2.65 -9.36
CA ALA A 150 2.99 4.06 -9.59
C ALA A 150 1.79 4.98 -9.34
N ARG A 151 0.62 4.63 -9.87
CA ARG A 151 -0.63 5.37 -9.63
C ARG A 151 -1.00 5.43 -8.15
N SER A 152 -0.89 4.31 -7.44
CA SER A 152 -1.17 4.20 -6.01
C SER A 152 -0.20 5.05 -5.18
N ALA A 153 1.10 5.05 -5.54
CA ALA A 153 2.11 5.87 -4.87
C ALA A 153 1.81 7.36 -5.01
N VAL A 154 1.51 7.82 -6.24
CA VAL A 154 1.14 9.23 -6.49
C VAL A 154 -0.10 9.63 -5.70
N LYS A 155 -1.16 8.80 -5.72
CA LYS A 155 -2.39 9.08 -4.97
C LYS A 155 -2.16 9.12 -3.46
N THR A 156 -1.30 8.24 -2.94
CA THR A 156 -0.95 8.24 -1.52
C THR A 156 -0.23 9.53 -1.12
N ILE A 157 0.70 10.03 -1.95
CA ILE A 157 1.37 11.32 -1.73
C ILE A 157 0.36 12.48 -1.74
N LEU A 158 -0.67 12.40 -2.57
CA LEU A 158 -1.76 13.37 -2.64
C LEU A 158 -2.82 13.20 -1.53
N GLY A 159 -2.58 12.33 -0.54
CA GLY A 159 -3.48 12.10 0.59
C GLY A 159 -4.67 11.17 0.29
N GLN A 160 -4.74 10.59 -0.91
CA GLN A 160 -5.78 9.64 -1.29
C GLN A 160 -5.28 8.21 -1.08
N LYS A 161 -5.93 7.45 -0.19
CA LYS A 161 -5.60 6.03 0.02
C LYS A 161 -6.16 5.20 -1.14
N GLN A 162 -5.29 4.66 -1.98
CA GLN A 162 -5.65 3.69 -3.00
C GLN A 162 -4.76 2.44 -2.91
N GLY A 163 -5.38 1.26 -2.97
CA GLY A 163 -4.66 -0.01 -3.06
C GLY A 163 -3.90 -0.13 -4.39
N GLY A 164 -2.70 -0.68 -4.34
CA GLY A 164 -1.87 -0.95 -5.53
C GLY A 164 -1.21 -2.33 -5.45
N SER A 165 -1.70 -3.21 -4.58
CA SER A 165 -1.22 -4.59 -4.47
C SER A 165 -1.97 -5.47 -5.46
N THR A 166 -1.25 -6.30 -6.19
CA THR A 166 -1.84 -7.32 -7.08
C THR A 166 -2.29 -8.55 -6.28
N ILE A 167 -3.11 -9.42 -6.89
CA ILE A 167 -3.52 -10.69 -6.28
C ILE A 167 -2.29 -11.54 -5.90
N PRO A 168 -1.25 -11.74 -6.75
CA PRO A 168 -0.05 -12.47 -6.33
C PRO A 168 0.69 -11.85 -5.14
N MET A 169 0.73 -10.52 -5.03
CA MET A 169 1.30 -9.86 -3.86
C MET A 169 0.47 -10.10 -2.59
N GLN A 170 -0.84 -10.23 -2.74
CA GLN A 170 -1.72 -10.58 -1.63
C GLN A 170 -1.60 -12.05 -1.23
N VAL A 171 -1.42 -12.98 -2.18
CA VAL A 171 -1.10 -14.39 -1.90
C VAL A 171 0.21 -14.48 -1.11
N SER A 172 1.25 -13.75 -1.53
CA SER A 172 2.49 -13.66 -0.77
C SER A 172 2.26 -13.21 0.67
N LYS A 173 1.48 -12.15 0.87
CA LYS A 173 1.13 -11.63 2.20
C LYS A 173 0.36 -12.65 3.04
N LEU A 174 -0.50 -13.46 2.43
CA LEU A 174 -1.33 -14.43 3.14
C LEU A 174 -0.54 -15.67 3.60
N LEU A 175 0.44 -16.12 2.79
CA LEU A 175 1.07 -17.41 2.96
C LEU A 175 2.58 -17.37 3.27
N LEU A 176 3.30 -16.38 2.76
CA LEU A 176 4.76 -16.39 2.70
C LEU A 176 5.43 -15.29 3.53
N THR A 177 4.70 -14.24 3.88
CA THR A 177 5.25 -13.12 4.64
C THR A 177 4.43 -12.82 5.90
N SER A 178 4.95 -11.95 6.77
CA SER A 178 4.24 -11.55 7.98
C SER A 178 3.10 -10.56 7.67
N GLN A 179 2.22 -10.34 8.64
CA GLN A 179 1.18 -9.31 8.58
C GLN A 179 1.71 -7.90 8.90
N ASP A 180 3.00 -7.76 9.20
CA ASP A 180 3.61 -6.49 9.56
C ASP A 180 3.58 -5.49 8.40
N LYS A 181 3.31 -4.24 8.71
CA LYS A 181 3.25 -3.16 7.72
C LYS A 181 4.64 -2.52 7.54
N THR A 182 5.61 -3.31 7.05
CA THR A 182 6.99 -2.84 6.85
C THR A 182 7.34 -2.72 5.35
N MET A 183 8.33 -1.88 5.03
CA MET A 183 8.85 -1.80 3.67
C MET A 183 9.55 -3.09 3.24
N SER A 184 10.26 -3.75 4.16
CA SER A 184 10.92 -5.03 3.90
C SER A 184 9.90 -6.10 3.47
N ARG A 185 8.80 -6.23 4.20
CA ARG A 185 7.70 -7.12 3.80
C ARG A 185 7.16 -6.78 2.40
N LYS A 186 6.95 -5.48 2.11
CA LYS A 186 6.44 -5.07 0.80
C LYS A 186 7.40 -5.41 -0.35
N ILE A 187 8.71 -5.33 -0.11
CA ILE A 187 9.73 -5.78 -1.05
C ILE A 187 9.63 -7.30 -1.28
N LYS A 188 9.47 -8.08 -0.20
CA LYS A 188 9.24 -9.53 -0.31
C LYS A 188 7.96 -9.86 -1.08
N ASP A 189 6.85 -9.18 -0.81
CA ASP A 189 5.59 -9.38 -1.54
C ASP A 189 5.77 -9.16 -3.06
N ILE A 190 6.49 -8.12 -3.45
CA ILE A 190 6.78 -7.82 -4.87
C ILE A 190 7.66 -8.92 -5.48
N TYR A 191 8.71 -9.32 -4.78
CA TYR A 191 9.61 -10.38 -5.23
C TYR A 191 8.87 -11.70 -5.41
N TYR A 192 8.14 -12.15 -4.39
CA TYR A 192 7.37 -13.38 -4.45
C TYR A 192 6.27 -13.37 -5.52
N ALA A 193 5.59 -12.23 -5.69
CA ALA A 193 4.59 -12.09 -6.75
C ALA A 193 5.20 -12.25 -8.15
N TYR A 194 6.38 -11.70 -8.36
CA TYR A 194 7.11 -11.84 -9.62
C TYR A 194 7.61 -13.28 -9.84
N GLU A 195 8.23 -13.91 -8.81
CA GLU A 195 8.68 -15.30 -8.90
C GLU A 195 7.49 -16.26 -9.10
N MET A 196 6.38 -16.05 -8.39
CA MET A 196 5.14 -16.83 -8.54
C MET A 196 4.63 -16.80 -9.98
N SER A 197 4.66 -15.64 -10.63
CA SER A 197 4.20 -15.51 -12.02
C SER A 197 5.02 -16.30 -13.06
N LYS A 198 6.20 -16.79 -12.70
CA LYS A 198 7.05 -17.59 -13.59
C LYS A 198 6.75 -19.09 -13.52
N VAL A 199 6.24 -19.56 -12.39
CA VAL A 199 6.18 -20.98 -12.05
C VAL A 199 4.80 -21.48 -11.66
N VAL A 200 3.83 -20.57 -11.48
CA VAL A 200 2.45 -20.88 -11.09
C VAL A 200 1.49 -20.24 -12.09
N ASP A 201 0.55 -21.03 -12.60
CA ASP A 201 -0.48 -20.54 -13.52
C ASP A 201 -1.41 -19.53 -12.84
N LYS A 202 -1.95 -18.59 -13.61
CA LYS A 202 -2.84 -17.54 -13.10
C LYS A 202 -4.06 -18.10 -12.38
N ASP A 203 -4.66 -19.16 -12.91
CA ASP A 203 -5.81 -19.82 -12.27
C ASP A 203 -5.45 -20.44 -10.93
N ASP A 204 -4.27 -21.02 -10.80
CA ASP A 204 -3.76 -21.55 -9.52
C ASP A 204 -3.48 -20.44 -8.52
N VAL A 205 -3.01 -19.27 -8.97
CA VAL A 205 -2.84 -18.09 -8.11
C VAL A 205 -4.18 -17.58 -7.62
N LEU A 206 -5.20 -17.49 -8.49
CA LEU A 206 -6.56 -17.12 -8.10
C LEU A 206 -7.15 -18.11 -7.10
N LEU A 207 -7.01 -19.40 -7.36
CA LEU A 207 -7.48 -20.48 -6.49
C LEU A 207 -6.79 -20.39 -5.12
N THR A 208 -5.48 -20.20 -5.10
CA THR A 208 -4.72 -20.01 -3.86
C THR A 208 -5.22 -18.82 -3.06
N TYR A 209 -5.48 -17.69 -3.70
CA TYR A 209 -6.06 -16.53 -3.03
C TYR A 209 -7.45 -16.86 -2.45
N LEU A 210 -8.33 -17.41 -3.29
CA LEU A 210 -9.70 -17.77 -2.91
C LEU A 210 -9.76 -18.80 -1.77
N ASN A 211 -8.79 -19.69 -1.67
CA ASN A 211 -8.69 -20.65 -0.57
C ASN A 211 -8.20 -20.03 0.75
N ASN A 212 -7.55 -18.87 0.70
CA ASN A 212 -6.89 -18.29 1.88
C ASN A 212 -7.45 -16.92 2.31
N MET A 213 -8.32 -16.31 1.51
CA MET A 213 -8.92 -15.02 1.85
C MET A 213 -9.80 -15.12 3.10
N TYR A 214 -9.75 -14.11 3.96
CA TYR A 214 -10.61 -14.01 5.13
C TYR A 214 -11.88 -13.24 4.78
N VAL A 215 -13.04 -13.85 4.96
CA VAL A 215 -14.35 -13.30 4.61
C VAL A 215 -15.09 -12.75 5.84
N GLY A 216 -14.59 -13.00 7.03
CA GLY A 216 -15.25 -12.66 8.30
C GLY A 216 -15.85 -13.90 8.97
N ASN A 217 -16.35 -13.74 10.18
CA ASN A 217 -17.02 -14.79 10.96
C ASN A 217 -16.27 -16.15 11.01
N SER A 218 -14.93 -16.07 11.11
CA SER A 218 -14.03 -17.24 11.10
C SER A 218 -13.99 -18.05 9.79
N PHE A 219 -14.58 -17.56 8.70
CA PHE A 219 -14.48 -18.21 7.40
C PHE A 219 -13.21 -17.81 6.68
N TYR A 220 -12.39 -18.80 6.37
CA TYR A 220 -11.20 -18.69 5.54
C TYR A 220 -11.41 -19.48 4.24
N GLY A 221 -11.36 -18.79 3.13
CA GLY A 221 -11.59 -19.31 1.79
C GLY A 221 -13.04 -19.25 1.35
N ILE A 222 -13.20 -19.22 0.02
CA ILE A 222 -14.48 -19.03 -0.65
C ILE A 222 -15.45 -20.17 -0.41
N GLU A 223 -14.96 -21.42 -0.34
CA GLU A 223 -15.83 -22.58 -0.16
C GLU A 223 -16.46 -22.61 1.24
N ALA A 224 -15.64 -22.38 2.28
CA ALA A 224 -16.16 -22.33 3.65
C ALA A 224 -17.16 -21.17 3.82
N ALA A 225 -16.87 -20.03 3.19
CA ALA A 225 -17.79 -18.89 3.20
C ALA A 225 -19.09 -19.18 2.43
N ALA A 226 -19.00 -19.81 1.25
CA ALA A 226 -20.17 -20.17 0.45
C ALA A 226 -21.08 -21.17 1.18
N GLN A 227 -20.49 -22.18 1.80
CA GLN A 227 -21.25 -23.14 2.60
C GLN A 227 -21.85 -22.49 3.84
N GLY A 228 -21.07 -21.69 4.56
CA GLY A 228 -21.53 -21.02 5.77
C GLY A 228 -22.56 -19.94 5.53
N CYS A 229 -22.49 -19.20 4.41
CA CYS A 229 -23.41 -18.09 4.12
C CYS A 229 -24.62 -18.50 3.29
N PHE A 230 -24.46 -19.45 2.38
CA PHE A 230 -25.48 -19.75 1.38
C PHE A 230 -25.83 -21.23 1.31
N ASN A 231 -25.27 -22.05 2.19
CA ASN A 231 -25.46 -23.52 2.22
C ASN A 231 -25.25 -24.18 0.84
N LYS A 232 -24.27 -23.70 0.09
CA LYS A 232 -23.95 -24.22 -1.23
C LYS A 232 -22.45 -24.17 -1.50
N SER A 233 -21.97 -24.94 -2.47
CA SER A 233 -20.60 -24.88 -2.91
C SER A 233 -20.28 -23.58 -3.65
N ALA A 234 -19.03 -23.12 -3.58
CA ALA A 234 -18.52 -21.98 -4.33
C ALA A 234 -18.70 -22.12 -5.86
N GLU A 235 -18.75 -23.35 -6.37
CA GLU A 235 -19.05 -23.62 -7.79
C GLU A 235 -20.46 -23.16 -8.19
N LYS A 236 -21.39 -23.08 -7.24
CA LYS A 236 -22.80 -22.72 -7.48
C LYS A 236 -23.14 -21.29 -7.08
N LEU A 237 -22.16 -20.48 -6.68
CA LEU A 237 -22.38 -19.08 -6.35
C LEU A 237 -22.84 -18.29 -7.57
N THR A 238 -23.89 -17.51 -7.36
CA THR A 238 -24.36 -16.50 -8.31
C THR A 238 -23.50 -15.25 -8.26
N LEU A 239 -23.67 -14.34 -9.22
CA LEU A 239 -22.88 -13.08 -9.25
C LEU A 239 -23.08 -12.22 -7.98
N PRO A 240 -24.30 -11.99 -7.47
CA PRO A 240 -24.46 -11.23 -6.22
C PRO A 240 -23.80 -11.88 -5.02
N GLU A 241 -23.88 -13.19 -4.89
CA GLU A 241 -23.29 -13.96 -3.79
C GLU A 241 -21.74 -13.91 -3.88
N ALA A 242 -21.19 -14.13 -5.06
CA ALA A 242 -19.74 -14.02 -5.29
C ALA A 242 -19.24 -12.59 -4.99
N ALA A 243 -19.95 -11.57 -5.47
CA ALA A 243 -19.59 -10.18 -5.22
C ALA A 243 -19.65 -9.83 -3.72
N MET A 244 -20.62 -10.35 -2.99
CA MET A 244 -20.74 -10.15 -1.54
C MET A 244 -19.57 -10.79 -0.80
N LEU A 245 -19.25 -12.06 -1.06
CA LEU A 245 -18.18 -12.76 -0.36
C LEU A 245 -16.80 -12.18 -0.69
N VAL A 246 -16.55 -11.88 -1.96
CA VAL A 246 -15.29 -11.25 -2.39
C VAL A 246 -15.18 -9.83 -1.87
N GLY A 247 -16.27 -9.04 -1.92
CA GLY A 247 -16.30 -7.69 -1.38
C GLY A 247 -16.04 -7.62 0.13
N ALA A 248 -16.41 -8.65 0.87
CA ALA A 248 -16.15 -8.74 2.31
C ALA A 248 -14.65 -8.77 2.65
N THR A 249 -13.77 -9.24 1.76
CA THR A 249 -12.32 -9.28 1.99
C THR A 249 -11.71 -7.89 2.23
N ASN A 250 -12.29 -6.87 1.63
CA ASN A 250 -11.79 -5.49 1.73
C ASN A 250 -11.95 -4.92 3.15
N ASN A 251 -13.08 -5.22 3.80
CA ASN A 251 -13.30 -4.92 5.21
C ASN A 251 -14.26 -5.94 5.81
N PRO A 252 -13.75 -7.08 6.32
CA PRO A 252 -14.56 -8.16 6.84
C PRO A 252 -15.50 -7.76 7.98
N TYR A 253 -15.10 -6.77 8.78
CA TYR A 253 -15.95 -6.26 9.87
C TYR A 253 -17.15 -5.45 9.37
N LYS A 254 -16.98 -4.77 8.24
CA LYS A 254 -18.01 -3.88 7.70
C LYS A 254 -18.92 -4.58 6.69
N TYR A 255 -18.33 -5.45 5.86
CA TYR A 255 -19.02 -6.02 4.69
C TYR A 255 -19.36 -7.50 4.83
N THR A 256 -18.95 -8.15 5.94
CA THR A 256 -19.40 -9.50 6.21
C THR A 256 -20.93 -9.52 6.36
N PRO A 257 -21.61 -10.54 5.80
CA PRO A 257 -23.05 -10.71 6.03
C PRO A 257 -23.40 -10.98 7.49
N PHE A 258 -22.40 -11.30 8.32
CA PHE A 258 -22.58 -11.61 9.73
C PHE A 258 -22.07 -10.46 10.60
N ASN A 259 -22.97 -9.79 11.30
CA ASN A 259 -22.62 -8.89 12.39
C ASN A 259 -22.89 -9.53 13.75
N LYS A 260 -22.15 -9.13 14.77
CA LYS A 260 -22.42 -9.57 16.13
C LYS A 260 -23.74 -8.98 16.61
N ALA A 261 -24.68 -9.82 16.97
CA ALA A 261 -25.92 -9.38 17.56
C ALA A 261 -25.64 -8.66 18.89
N LYS A 262 -26.19 -7.46 19.07
CA LYS A 262 -26.38 -6.93 20.41
C LYS A 262 -27.56 -7.68 20.98
N LEU A 263 -27.27 -8.63 21.83
CA LEU A 263 -28.27 -9.38 22.56
C LEU A 263 -28.72 -8.51 23.74
N ASP A 264 -30.02 -8.39 23.96
CA ASP A 264 -30.58 -7.69 25.10
C ASP A 264 -30.69 -8.59 26.34
N GLY A 265 -30.35 -9.86 26.20
CA GLY A 265 -30.36 -10.86 27.26
C GLY A 265 -31.71 -11.57 27.44
N THR A 266 -32.66 -11.29 26.56
CA THR A 266 -33.99 -11.95 26.59
C THR A 266 -34.08 -13.12 25.62
N GLU A 267 -33.09 -13.27 24.71
CA GLU A 267 -33.06 -14.30 23.69
C GLU A 267 -32.80 -15.69 24.28
N GLN A 268 -33.57 -16.64 23.85
CA GLN A 268 -33.37 -18.05 24.17
C GLN A 268 -32.26 -18.64 23.26
N ARG A 269 -31.48 -19.60 23.78
CA ARG A 269 -30.45 -20.30 23.03
C ARG A 269 -30.96 -20.92 21.72
N SER A 270 -32.17 -21.44 21.73
CA SER A 270 -32.87 -21.97 20.55
C SER A 270 -33.09 -20.91 19.46
N ASP A 271 -33.29 -19.65 19.85
CA ASP A 271 -33.47 -18.55 18.91
C ASP A 271 -32.14 -18.16 18.27
N LEU A 272 -31.03 -18.34 19.00
CA LEU A 272 -29.68 -18.06 18.52
C LEU A 272 -29.14 -19.16 17.59
N GLU A 273 -29.56 -20.41 17.82
CA GLU A 273 -29.15 -21.56 17.02
C GLU A 273 -29.89 -21.64 15.68
N ASN A 274 -31.12 -21.14 15.62
CA ASN A 274 -32.03 -21.25 14.46
C ASN A 274 -32.23 -19.92 13.71
N LYS A 275 -31.74 -18.82 14.23
CA LYS A 275 -31.85 -17.50 13.59
C LYS A 275 -30.49 -16.89 13.40
N LEU A 276 -30.12 -16.72 12.16
CA LEU A 276 -29.08 -15.74 11.81
C LEU A 276 -29.63 -14.35 12.16
N ILE A 277 -29.15 -13.82 13.28
CA ILE A 277 -29.55 -12.49 13.72
C ILE A 277 -28.74 -11.47 12.94
N PHE A 278 -29.39 -10.86 11.95
CA PHE A 278 -28.82 -9.70 11.27
C PHE A 278 -28.95 -8.49 12.15
N ILE A 279 -27.84 -7.88 12.45
CA ILE A 279 -27.83 -6.62 13.15
C ILE A 279 -28.10 -5.52 12.13
N ASN A 280 -29.12 -4.73 12.42
CA ASN A 280 -29.24 -3.43 11.79
C ASN A 280 -27.97 -2.63 12.08
N HIS A 281 -27.38 -2.03 11.05
CA HIS A 281 -26.43 -0.96 11.27
C HIS A 281 -27.11 0.05 12.20
N THR A 282 -26.39 0.46 13.23
CA THR A 282 -26.88 1.50 14.12
C THR A 282 -27.14 2.76 13.29
N GLU A 283 -28.15 3.51 13.66
CA GLU A 283 -28.61 4.75 13.01
C GLU A 283 -27.51 5.76 12.65
N ASN A 284 -26.31 5.60 13.18
CA ASN A 284 -25.16 6.46 12.95
C ASN A 284 -24.37 6.17 11.67
N ASP A 285 -24.66 5.12 10.93
CA ASP A 285 -23.88 4.74 9.74
C ASP A 285 -24.36 5.40 8.44
N GLY A 286 -25.44 6.20 8.49
CA GLY A 286 -26.00 6.89 7.32
C GLY A 286 -26.45 5.94 6.20
N TYR A 287 -26.74 4.69 6.53
CA TYR A 287 -27.06 3.63 5.59
C TYR A 287 -28.45 3.06 5.84
N ASP A 288 -29.44 3.88 5.64
CA ASP A 288 -30.85 3.45 5.50
C ASP A 288 -31.15 3.12 4.02
N ASP A 289 -30.57 2.05 3.51
CA ASP A 289 -30.97 1.50 2.21
C ASP A 289 -31.95 0.35 2.42
N PRO A 290 -33.25 0.52 2.11
CA PRO A 290 -34.26 -0.52 2.25
C PRO A 290 -33.99 -1.74 1.36
N THR A 291 -33.20 -1.62 0.28
CA THR A 291 -32.81 -2.75 -0.56
C THR A 291 -31.87 -3.71 0.17
N ARG A 292 -31.10 -3.22 1.14
CA ARG A 292 -30.25 -4.03 2.01
C ARG A 292 -31.03 -4.94 2.97
N SER A 293 -32.27 -4.67 3.21
CA SER A 293 -33.14 -5.54 4.00
C SER A 293 -33.44 -6.85 3.31
N GLU A 294 -33.48 -6.87 1.97
CA GLU A 294 -33.63 -8.08 1.17
C GLU A 294 -32.34 -8.90 1.11
N GLU A 295 -31.20 -8.27 0.95
CA GLU A 295 -29.88 -8.93 1.04
C GLU A 295 -29.67 -9.56 2.43
N ARG A 296 -30.20 -8.94 3.48
CA ARG A 296 -30.20 -9.50 4.83
C ARG A 296 -31.12 -10.73 4.95
N ARG A 297 -32.22 -10.81 4.21
CA ARG A 297 -33.07 -11.98 4.17
C ARG A 297 -32.38 -13.15 3.51
N VAL A 298 -31.66 -12.92 2.41
CA VAL A 298 -30.84 -13.97 1.78
C VAL A 298 -29.82 -14.51 2.77
N GLY A 299 -29.19 -13.67 3.55
CA GLY A 299 -28.28 -14.10 4.61
C GLY A 299 -28.97 -14.78 5.81
N LYS A 300 -30.30 -14.71 6.00
CA LYS A 300 -31.01 -15.44 7.04
C LYS A 300 -31.08 -16.94 6.79
N GLU A 301 -30.85 -17.35 5.57
CA GLU A 301 -30.81 -18.74 5.17
C GLU A 301 -29.39 -19.34 5.25
N CYS A 302 -28.39 -18.55 5.66
CA CYS A 302 -27.01 -18.99 5.85
C CYS A 302 -26.76 -19.61 7.21
#